data_cee6c6c20f6c7d9a1c3748568c318dc6
#
_entry.id   cee6c6c20f6c7d9a1c3748568c318dc6
#
_cell.length_a   1.000
_cell.length_b   1.000
_cell.length_c   1.000
_cell.angle_alpha   90.00
_cell.angle_beta   90.00
_cell.angle_gamma   90.00
#
_symmetry.space_group_name_H-M   'P 1'
#
loop_
_entity.id
_entity.type
_entity.pdbx_description
1 polymer ?
#
loop_
_entity_poly.entity_id
_entity_poly.type
_entity_poly.pdbx_seq_one_letter_code
_entity_poly.pdbx_strand_id
1 'polypeptide(L)'
;MTAQDLIQLGISLVAVLFVAWLVKRMGLGADPRIQDAEHAIRLAEEAEAGFRGVEVARDRAGFSAIVRNGEGRMMLVRAHGNHFAARPVDAAVIGRLDKDFLTLTMPEKTFGAVTLQLGKDAGMWASRMRELRHG
;
A
#
# COMPACT_ATOMS: atom_id res chain seq x y z
N MET A 1 2.28 29.16 -41.06
CA MET A 1 3.18 28.07 -40.68
C MET A 1 3.88 27.51 -41.89
N THR A 2 5.20 27.43 -41.83
CA THR A 2 5.99 26.79 -42.88
C THR A 2 6.04 25.26 -42.64
N ALA A 3 6.46 24.51 -43.66
CA ALA A 3 6.66 23.07 -43.52
C ALA A 3 7.69 22.74 -42.43
N GLN A 4 8.71 23.59 -42.29
CA GLN A 4 9.73 23.43 -41.27
C GLN A 4 9.15 23.57 -39.86
N ASP A 5 8.23 24.51 -39.63
CA ASP A 5 7.56 24.69 -38.36
C ASP A 5 6.71 23.46 -38.00
N LEU A 6 6.03 22.87 -38.98
CA LEU A 6 5.26 21.65 -38.80
C LEU A 6 6.12 20.44 -38.43
N ILE A 7 7.28 20.31 -39.10
CA ILE A 7 8.23 19.24 -38.81
C ILE A 7 8.79 19.37 -37.38
N GLN A 8 9.16 20.58 -37.01
CA GLN A 8 9.68 20.86 -35.67
C GLN A 8 8.64 20.57 -34.59
N LEU A 9 7.39 20.98 -34.81
CA LEU A 9 6.29 20.68 -33.90
C LEU A 9 6.07 19.18 -33.77
N GLY A 10 6.10 18.43 -34.86
CA GLY A 10 5.96 16.97 -34.87
C GLY A 10 7.07 16.27 -34.10
N ILE A 11 8.32 16.70 -34.27
CA ILE A 11 9.49 16.14 -33.56
C ILE A 11 9.35 16.40 -32.07
N SER A 12 8.95 17.60 -31.65
CA SER A 12 8.75 17.96 -30.25
C SER A 12 7.65 17.11 -29.60
N LEU A 13 6.55 16.92 -30.31
CA LEU A 13 5.43 16.10 -29.84
C LEU A 13 5.86 14.65 -29.65
N VAL A 14 6.57 14.07 -30.62
CA VAL A 14 7.06 12.70 -30.53
C VAL A 14 8.03 12.55 -29.37
N ALA A 15 8.92 13.51 -29.15
CA ALA A 15 9.87 13.48 -28.03
C ALA A 15 9.14 13.49 -26.68
N VAL A 16 8.12 14.33 -26.51
CA VAL A 16 7.33 14.41 -25.29
C VAL A 16 6.59 13.09 -25.04
N LEU A 17 5.95 12.54 -26.07
CA LEU A 17 5.24 11.26 -25.96
C LEU A 17 6.19 10.11 -25.64
N PHE A 18 7.39 10.10 -26.21
CA PHE A 18 8.40 9.09 -25.92
C PHE A 18 8.85 9.15 -24.47
N VAL A 19 9.14 10.33 -23.95
CA VAL A 19 9.55 10.51 -22.56
C VAL A 19 8.42 10.08 -21.63
N ALA A 20 7.17 10.48 -21.91
CA ALA A 20 6.01 10.09 -21.13
C ALA A 20 5.83 8.56 -21.11
N TRP A 21 5.99 7.91 -22.26
CA TRP A 21 5.92 6.47 -22.37
C TRP A 21 7.04 5.79 -21.58
N LEU A 22 8.25 6.31 -21.68
CA LEU A 22 9.42 5.78 -20.97
C LEU A 22 9.24 5.87 -19.45
N VAL A 23 8.78 7.02 -18.96
CA VAL A 23 8.50 7.23 -17.53
C VAL A 23 7.45 6.23 -17.04
N LYS A 24 6.39 6.03 -17.81
CA LYS A 24 5.33 5.08 -17.48
C LYS A 24 5.85 3.64 -17.44
N ARG A 25 6.67 3.28 -18.42
CA ARG A 25 7.25 1.93 -18.51
C ARG A 25 8.23 1.64 -17.37
N MET A 26 8.99 2.63 -16.94
CA MET A 26 9.94 2.50 -15.84
C MET A 26 9.29 2.58 -14.47
N GLY A 27 8.01 2.93 -14.41
CA GLY A 27 7.29 3.08 -13.15
C GLY A 27 7.70 4.30 -12.34
N LEU A 28 8.41 5.24 -12.96
CA LEU A 28 8.90 6.46 -12.32
C LEU A 28 7.78 7.46 -12.16
N GLY A 29 7.08 7.68 -11.30
CA GLY A 29 5.99 8.66 -11.13
C GLY A 29 4.65 8.02 -10.85
N ALA A 30 4.56 6.69 -10.85
CA ALA A 30 3.40 5.96 -10.37
C ALA A 30 3.66 5.54 -8.92
N ASP A 31 2.68 5.76 -8.03
CA ASP A 31 2.78 5.22 -6.68
C ASP A 31 2.77 3.68 -6.75
N PRO A 32 3.64 3.00 -6.00
CA PRO A 32 3.63 1.55 -5.97
C PRO A 32 2.34 1.05 -5.33
N ARG A 33 1.79 -0.03 -5.88
CA ARG A 33 0.57 -0.65 -5.37
C ARG A 33 0.81 -2.11 -5.05
N ILE A 34 0.13 -2.57 -4.01
CA ILE A 34 0.12 -3.98 -3.65
C ILE A 34 -0.79 -4.68 -4.65
N GLN A 35 -0.21 -5.55 -5.47
CA GLN A 35 -0.90 -6.13 -6.63
C GLN A 35 -1.88 -7.24 -6.24
N ASP A 36 -1.53 -8.04 -5.24
CA ASP A 36 -2.33 -9.16 -4.77
C ASP A 36 -1.95 -9.54 -3.34
N ALA A 37 -2.62 -10.56 -2.81
CA ALA A 37 -2.37 -11.05 -1.45
C ALA A 37 -0.93 -11.60 -1.30
N GLU A 38 -0.42 -12.30 -2.30
CA GLU A 38 0.93 -12.86 -2.25
C GLU A 38 1.99 -11.77 -2.20
N HIS A 39 1.78 -10.68 -2.93
CA HIS A 39 2.67 -9.52 -2.90
C HIS A 39 2.72 -8.91 -1.50
N ALA A 40 1.56 -8.74 -0.85
CA ALA A 40 1.49 -8.23 0.51
C ALA A 40 2.22 -9.15 1.50
N ILE A 41 2.05 -10.45 1.37
CA ILE A 41 2.73 -11.44 2.21
C ILE A 41 4.25 -11.34 2.05
N ARG A 42 4.73 -11.26 0.82
CA ARG A 42 6.17 -11.12 0.57
C ARG A 42 6.75 -9.85 1.20
N LEU A 43 6.02 -8.74 1.10
CA LEU A 43 6.45 -7.47 1.69
C LEU A 43 6.55 -7.56 3.22
N ALA A 44 5.60 -8.23 3.85
CA ALA A 44 5.64 -8.45 5.29
C ALA A 44 6.80 -9.37 5.69
N GLU A 45 7.03 -10.43 4.95
CA GLU A 45 8.11 -11.38 5.20
C GLU A 45 9.49 -10.76 5.01
N GLU A 46 9.64 -9.86 4.04
CA GLU A 46 10.88 -9.11 3.84
C GLU A 46 11.17 -8.15 4.99
N ALA A 47 10.13 -7.59 5.59
CA ALA A 47 10.27 -6.64 6.69
C ALA A 47 10.58 -7.31 8.03
N GLU A 48 10.10 -8.53 8.25
CA GLU A 48 10.32 -9.26 9.50
C GLU A 48 10.68 -10.72 9.20
N ALA A 49 11.91 -11.10 9.54
CA ALA A 49 12.39 -12.45 9.34
C ALA A 49 11.55 -13.44 10.15
N GLY A 50 11.13 -14.52 9.52
CA GLY A 50 10.32 -15.54 10.15
C GLY A 50 8.83 -15.26 10.18
N PHE A 51 8.40 -14.08 9.75
CA PHE A 51 6.98 -13.78 9.60
C PHE A 51 6.42 -14.55 8.40
N ARG A 52 5.40 -15.35 8.64
CA ARG A 52 4.76 -16.14 7.57
C ARG A 52 3.29 -15.77 7.47
N GLY A 53 2.97 -14.89 6.52
CA GLY A 53 1.60 -14.45 6.33
C GLY A 53 0.70 -15.55 5.79
N VAL A 54 -0.49 -15.64 6.35
CA VAL A 54 -1.50 -16.63 5.92
C VAL A 54 -2.80 -15.96 5.51
N GLU A 55 -3.02 -14.71 5.90
CA GLU A 55 -4.25 -13.99 5.61
C GLU A 55 -3.93 -12.53 5.35
N VAL A 56 -4.62 -11.93 4.38
CA VAL A 56 -4.38 -10.57 3.95
C VAL A 56 -5.69 -9.79 3.85
N ALA A 57 -5.70 -8.58 4.40
CA ALA A 57 -6.74 -7.60 4.12
C ALA A 57 -6.10 -6.48 3.31
N ARG A 58 -6.46 -6.36 2.06
CA ARG A 58 -5.90 -5.38 1.15
C ARG A 58 -6.86 -4.21 0.98
N ASP A 59 -6.32 -2.98 1.11
CA ASP A 59 -7.10 -1.79 0.81
C ASP A 59 -7.59 -1.84 -0.64
N ARG A 60 -8.79 -1.39 -0.88
CA ARG A 60 -9.41 -1.42 -2.21
C ARG A 60 -8.56 -0.70 -3.25
N ALA A 61 -7.93 0.42 -2.89
CA ALA A 61 -7.05 1.15 -3.80
C ALA A 61 -5.68 0.49 -3.98
N GLY A 62 -5.29 -0.43 -3.09
CA GLY A 62 -4.05 -1.18 -3.20
C GLY A 62 -2.82 -0.49 -2.60
N PHE A 63 -2.99 0.61 -1.87
CA PHE A 63 -1.85 1.33 -1.29
C PHE A 63 -1.40 0.78 0.06
N SER A 64 -2.21 -0.07 0.67
CA SER A 64 -1.92 -0.63 1.98
C SER A 64 -2.58 -1.99 2.15
N ALA A 65 -2.09 -2.75 3.11
CA ALA A 65 -2.64 -4.05 3.46
C ALA A 65 -2.26 -4.43 4.89
N ILE A 66 -3.07 -5.27 5.51
CA ILE A 66 -2.74 -5.92 6.78
C ILE A 66 -2.48 -7.39 6.47
N VAL A 67 -1.36 -7.91 6.94
CA VAL A 67 -0.99 -9.32 6.78
C VAL A 67 -0.96 -9.97 8.15
N ARG A 68 -1.65 -11.08 8.30
CA ARG A 68 -1.74 -11.84 9.53
C ARG A 68 -1.05 -13.19 9.36
N ASN A 69 -0.28 -13.61 10.37
CA ASN A 69 0.34 -14.94 10.37
C ASN A 69 -0.53 -15.95 11.14
N GLY A 70 -0.10 -17.21 11.16
CA GLY A 70 -0.83 -18.29 11.83
C GLY A 70 -0.91 -18.15 13.34
N GLU A 71 -0.07 -17.33 13.96
CA GLU A 71 -0.01 -17.10 15.39
C GLU A 71 -0.84 -15.89 15.83
N GLY A 72 -1.51 -15.22 14.88
CA GLY A 72 -2.34 -14.06 15.16
C GLY A 72 -1.60 -12.73 15.14
N ARG A 73 -0.30 -12.72 14.84
CA ARG A 73 0.46 -11.48 14.68
C ARG A 73 0.11 -10.83 13.37
N MET A 74 0.12 -9.50 13.32
CA MET A 74 -0.23 -8.72 12.15
C MET A 74 0.85 -7.71 11.80
N MET A 75 1.00 -7.47 10.51
CA MET A 75 1.88 -6.44 9.96
C MET A 75 1.04 -5.51 9.09
N LEU A 76 1.26 -4.21 9.22
CA LEU A 76 0.67 -3.21 8.33
C LEU A 76 1.70 -2.83 7.28
N VAL A 77 1.33 -3.01 6.02
CA VAL A 77 2.17 -2.67 4.87
C VAL A 77 1.53 -1.49 4.14
N ARG A 78 2.31 -0.48 3.82
CA ARG A 78 1.83 0.67 3.05
C ARG A 78 2.85 1.13 2.03
N ALA A 79 2.35 1.72 0.95
CA ALA A 79 3.19 2.40 -0.02
C ALA A 79 3.73 3.70 0.57
N HIS A 80 5.03 3.95 0.37
CA HIS A 80 5.70 5.16 0.82
C HIS A 80 6.67 5.61 -0.27
N GLY A 81 6.25 6.60 -1.05
CA GLY A 81 7.00 6.99 -2.25
C GLY A 81 7.11 5.83 -3.23
N ASN A 82 8.32 5.47 -3.64
CA ASN A 82 8.58 4.34 -4.54
C ASN A 82 8.78 3.02 -3.79
N HIS A 83 8.65 3.03 -2.47
CA HIS A 83 8.93 1.87 -1.63
C HIS A 83 7.71 1.48 -0.82
N PHE A 84 7.78 0.31 -0.20
CA PHE A 84 6.81 -0.12 0.77
C PHE A 84 7.44 -0.09 2.15
N ALA A 85 6.67 0.36 3.14
CA ALA A 85 7.05 0.29 4.54
C ALA A 85 6.13 -0.68 5.25
N ALA A 86 6.67 -1.47 6.16
CA ALA A 86 5.90 -2.41 6.96
C ALA A 86 6.24 -2.26 8.43
N ARG A 87 5.23 -2.32 9.29
CA ARG A 87 5.39 -2.21 10.74
C ARG A 87 4.49 -3.22 11.44
N PRO A 88 4.94 -3.80 12.55
CA PRO A 88 4.08 -4.71 13.31
C PRO A 88 2.89 -3.95 13.91
N VAL A 89 1.73 -4.60 13.90
CA VAL A 89 0.53 -4.10 14.56
C VAL A 89 0.48 -4.71 15.93
N ASP A 90 0.69 -3.91 16.95
CA ASP A 90 0.71 -4.35 18.35
C ASP A 90 -0.34 -3.58 19.18
N ALA A 91 -0.30 -3.75 20.49
CA ALA A 91 -1.27 -3.13 21.40
C ALA A 91 -1.18 -1.59 21.41
N ALA A 92 -0.08 -1.01 20.93
CA ALA A 92 0.08 0.45 20.87
C ALA A 92 -0.62 1.08 19.66
N VAL A 93 -1.03 0.27 18.69
CA VAL A 93 -1.74 0.74 17.50
C VAL A 93 -3.22 1.00 17.85
N ILE A 94 -3.70 2.17 17.45
CA ILE A 94 -5.10 2.54 17.68
C ILE A 94 -5.89 2.27 16.40
N GLY A 95 -6.86 1.35 16.50
CA GLY A 95 -7.76 1.04 15.38
C GLY A 95 -9.09 1.75 15.54
N ARG A 96 -9.58 2.34 14.45
CA ARG A 96 -10.89 2.98 14.39
C ARG A 96 -11.68 2.42 13.20
N LEU A 97 -12.84 1.88 13.50
CA LEU A 97 -13.75 1.36 12.47
C LEU A 97 -14.81 2.40 12.15
N ASP A 98 -14.99 2.70 10.87
CA ASP A 98 -16.05 3.55 10.36
C ASP A 98 -16.64 2.90 9.11
N LYS A 99 -17.77 2.22 9.25
CA LYS A 99 -18.43 1.46 8.17
C LYS A 99 -17.46 0.43 7.56
N ASP A 100 -17.09 0.63 6.30
CA ASP A 100 -16.20 -0.27 5.55
C ASP A 100 -14.73 0.12 5.67
N PHE A 101 -14.43 1.16 6.46
CA PHE A 101 -13.08 1.69 6.59
C PHE A 101 -12.50 1.36 7.95
N LEU A 102 -11.26 0.90 7.94
CA LEU A 102 -10.49 0.68 9.15
C LEU A 102 -9.28 1.61 9.12
N THR A 103 -9.17 2.49 10.11
CA THR A 103 -8.04 3.41 10.25
C THR A 103 -7.14 2.93 11.36
N LEU A 104 -5.86 2.74 11.05
CA LEU A 104 -4.84 2.34 12.00
C LEU A 104 -3.92 3.52 12.26
N THR A 105 -3.86 3.97 13.51
CA THR A 105 -2.94 5.02 13.92
C THR A 105 -1.74 4.38 14.60
N MET A 106 -0.57 4.52 13.96
CA MET A 106 0.66 3.94 14.45
C MET A 106 1.30 4.85 15.49
N PRO A 107 2.01 4.29 16.50
CA PRO A 107 2.70 5.12 17.48
C PRO A 107 3.86 5.91 16.87
N GLU A 108 4.43 5.44 15.78
CA GLU A 108 5.49 6.13 15.04
C GLU A 108 4.91 7.26 14.20
N LYS A 109 5.26 8.50 14.51
CA LYS A 109 4.70 9.68 13.85
C LYS A 109 4.99 9.73 12.35
N THR A 110 6.14 9.26 11.93
CA THR A 110 6.54 9.24 10.52
C THR A 110 5.72 8.26 9.69
N PHE A 111 5.23 7.19 10.32
CA PHE A 111 4.34 6.25 9.66
C PHE A 111 2.90 6.77 9.63
N GLY A 112 2.47 7.41 10.72
CA GLY A 112 1.19 8.10 10.81
C GLY A 112 -0.02 7.18 10.86
N ALA A 113 -1.12 7.66 10.30
CA ALA A 113 -2.38 6.93 10.22
C ALA A 113 -2.60 6.39 8.82
N VAL A 114 -3.11 5.16 8.73
CA VAL A 114 -3.44 4.50 7.46
C VAL A 114 -4.89 4.09 7.49
N THR A 115 -5.65 4.49 6.48
CA THR A 115 -7.05 4.09 6.33
C THR A 115 -7.17 3.07 5.21
N LEU A 116 -7.75 1.93 5.54
CA LEU A 116 -7.98 0.84 4.59
C LEU A 116 -9.48 0.67 4.34
N GLN A 117 -9.85 0.62 3.07
CA GLN A 117 -11.21 0.28 2.69
C GLN A 117 -11.28 -1.24 2.51
N LEU A 118 -11.86 -1.93 3.49
CA LEU A 118 -11.90 -3.37 3.55
C LEU A 118 -13.29 -3.96 3.27
N GLY A 119 -14.28 -3.11 3.06
CA GLY A 119 -15.63 -3.56 2.79
C GLY A 119 -16.22 -4.33 3.97
N LYS A 120 -16.81 -5.47 3.70
CA LYS A 120 -17.46 -6.31 4.70
C LYS A 120 -16.50 -6.84 5.77
N ASP A 121 -15.23 -6.95 5.42
CA ASP A 121 -14.23 -7.55 6.32
C ASP A 121 -13.67 -6.54 7.32
N ALA A 122 -14.00 -5.26 7.20
CA ALA A 122 -13.48 -4.23 8.10
C ALA A 122 -13.80 -4.51 9.57
N GLY A 123 -15.03 -4.95 9.86
CA GLY A 123 -15.46 -5.28 11.24
C GLY A 123 -14.69 -6.45 11.83
N MET A 124 -14.43 -7.48 11.04
CA MET A 124 -13.66 -8.65 11.46
C MET A 124 -12.22 -8.27 11.83
N TRP A 125 -11.58 -7.48 10.99
CA TRP A 125 -10.21 -7.03 11.24
C TRP A 125 -10.13 -6.08 12.44
N ALA A 126 -11.12 -5.22 12.63
CA ALA A 126 -11.20 -4.36 13.80
C ALA A 126 -11.34 -5.18 15.09
N SER A 127 -12.12 -6.25 15.07
CA SER A 127 -12.26 -7.17 16.22
C SER A 127 -10.95 -7.86 16.55
N ARG A 128 -10.22 -8.33 15.56
CA ARG A 128 -8.90 -8.96 15.75
C ARG A 128 -7.90 -8.00 16.39
N MET A 129 -7.94 -6.74 16.00
CA MET A 129 -7.07 -5.73 16.59
C MET A 129 -7.42 -5.44 18.04
N ARG A 130 -8.70 -5.45 18.39
CA ARG A 130 -9.12 -5.28 19.78
C ARG A 130 -8.62 -6.43 20.65
N GLU A 131 -8.57 -7.64 20.13
CA GLU A 131 -8.03 -8.80 20.85
C GLU A 131 -6.55 -8.61 21.21
N LEU A 132 -5.77 -7.96 20.35
CA LEU A 132 -4.37 -7.65 20.64
C LEU A 132 -4.21 -6.71 21.84
N ARG A 133 -5.18 -5.81 22.04
CA ARG A 133 -5.15 -4.86 23.17
C ARG A 133 -5.56 -5.50 24.50
N HIS A 134 -6.30 -6.58 24.44
CA HIS A 134 -6.81 -7.29 25.63
C HIS A 134 -6.10 -8.61 25.89
N GLY A 135 -5.26 -9.04 24.95
CA GLY A 135 -4.50 -10.29 25.06
C GLY A 135 -3.02 -10.08 25.50
#